data_b56a7c2a921ac9a2a052eddb57358978
#
_entry.id   b56a7c2a921ac9a2a052eddb57358978
#
_cell.length_a   1.000
_cell.length_b   1.000
_cell.length_c   1.000
_cell.angle_alpha   90.00
_cell.angle_beta   90.00
_cell.angle_gamma   90.00
#
_symmetry.space_group_name_H-M   'P 1'
#
loop_
_entity.id
_entity.type
_entity.pdbx_description
1 polymer ?
#
loop_
_entity_poly.entity_id
_entity_poly.type
_entity_poly.pdbx_seq_one_letter_code
_entity_poly.pdbx_strand_id
1 'polypeptide(L)'
;MFGGDNEDKIYPRMHLFYEEWTEEAADLYIKMDEEFFRLLNVLPVKKGFLPTALDYYESKDAKSLAAKLSAIQGFKGILSPMAETADGWIADYSSRYFTEDFPFGLRYIWQLAHDNHVLCPNIDMVYEWGINKINIYS
;
A
#
# COMPACT_ATOMS: atom_id res chain seq x y z
N MET A 1 -9.17 1.94 3.49
CA MET A 1 -8.03 1.02 3.64
C MET A 1 -7.75 0.73 5.11
N PHE A 2 -7.05 -0.36 5.41
CA PHE A 2 -6.90 -0.88 6.78
C PHE A 2 -5.92 -0.07 7.61
N GLY A 3 -5.83 1.06 7.81
CA GLY A 3 -5.02 1.93 8.63
C GLY A 3 -3.73 1.36 9.25
N GLY A 4 -2.88 2.20 9.75
CA GLY A 4 -1.54 1.84 10.22
C GLY A 4 -1.45 1.26 11.64
N ASP A 5 -2.55 0.88 12.26
CA ASP A 5 -2.54 0.30 13.60
C ASP A 5 -2.13 -1.17 13.55
N ASN A 6 -1.36 -1.62 14.53
CA ASN A 6 -0.93 -3.00 14.64
C ASN A 6 -2.05 -3.96 15.08
N GLU A 7 -3.19 -3.45 15.45
CA GLU A 7 -4.34 -4.25 15.89
C GLU A 7 -5.31 -4.49 14.76
N ASP A 8 -5.91 -5.69 14.74
CA ASP A 8 -6.95 -6.02 13.78
C ASP A 8 -8.22 -5.28 14.11
N LYS A 9 -8.64 -4.40 13.20
CA LYS A 9 -9.89 -3.67 13.36
C LYS A 9 -11.06 -4.48 12.81
N ILE A 10 -12.18 -4.43 13.53
CA ILE A 10 -13.45 -5.01 13.09
C ILE A 10 -14.30 -3.89 12.52
N TYR A 11 -14.81 -4.09 11.31
CA TYR A 11 -15.61 -3.09 10.62
C TYR A 11 -17.05 -3.58 10.47
N PRO A 12 -18.04 -2.68 10.50
CA PRO A 12 -19.44 -3.07 10.35
C PRO A 12 -19.84 -3.50 8.95
N ARG A 13 -19.03 -3.17 7.95
CA ARG A 13 -19.28 -3.51 6.54
C ARG A 13 -17.98 -3.65 5.78
N MET A 14 -18.04 -4.20 4.57
CA MET A 14 -16.92 -4.18 3.65
C MET A 14 -16.66 -2.75 3.16
N HIS A 15 -15.37 -2.40 3.10
CA HIS A 15 -14.94 -1.11 2.60
C HIS A 15 -14.72 -1.16 1.08
N LEU A 16 -14.95 -0.06 0.42
CA LEU A 16 -14.55 0.13 -0.97
C LEU A 16 -13.04 0.45 -1.01
N PHE A 17 -12.32 -0.20 -1.90
CA PHE A 17 -10.86 -0.15 -1.90
C PHE A 17 -10.34 1.26 -2.22
N TYR A 18 -10.77 1.83 -3.33
CA TYR A 18 -10.28 3.15 -3.77
C TYR A 18 -11.15 4.30 -3.30
N GLU A 19 -12.46 4.12 -3.25
CA GLU A 19 -13.39 5.20 -2.91
C GLU A 19 -13.31 5.60 -1.43
N GLU A 20 -12.79 4.74 -0.57
CA GLU A 20 -12.63 5.00 0.85
C GLU A 20 -11.16 5.20 1.26
N TRP A 21 -10.30 5.59 0.31
CA TRP A 21 -8.92 5.95 0.64
C TRP A 21 -8.88 7.20 1.51
N THR A 22 -8.15 7.11 2.60
CA THR A 22 -7.96 8.23 3.51
C THR A 22 -6.76 9.08 3.08
N GLU A 23 -6.72 10.32 3.56
CA GLU A 23 -5.55 11.17 3.40
C GLU A 23 -4.30 10.54 4.02
N GLU A 24 -4.45 9.87 5.18
CA GLU A 24 -3.36 9.17 5.86
C GLU A 24 -2.79 8.02 5.01
N ALA A 25 -3.65 7.23 4.39
CA ALA A 25 -3.22 6.15 3.49
C ALA A 25 -2.52 6.71 2.25
N ALA A 26 -3.02 7.80 1.70
CA ALA A 26 -2.39 8.49 0.57
C ALA A 26 -1.02 9.08 0.95
N ASP A 27 -0.89 9.65 2.14
CA ASP A 27 0.38 10.17 2.64
C ASP A 27 1.43 9.06 2.78
N LEU A 28 1.06 7.93 3.33
CA LEU A 28 1.94 6.76 3.44
C LEU A 28 2.36 6.26 2.05
N TYR A 29 1.43 6.18 1.12
CA TYR A 29 1.72 5.79 -0.26
C TYR A 29 2.74 6.74 -0.90
N ILE A 30 2.57 8.05 -0.74
CA ILE A 30 3.51 9.05 -1.27
C ILE A 30 4.90 8.87 -0.64
N LYS A 31 4.98 8.65 0.67
CA LYS A 31 6.27 8.42 1.35
C LYS A 31 6.97 7.16 0.86
N MET A 32 6.24 6.08 0.67
CA MET A 32 6.79 4.85 0.10
C MET A 32 7.25 5.05 -1.34
N ASP A 33 6.50 5.81 -2.13
CA ASP A 33 6.86 6.15 -3.51
C ASP A 33 8.15 6.97 -3.57
N GLU A 34 8.31 7.94 -2.67
CA GLU A 34 9.56 8.71 -2.55
C GLU A 34 10.76 7.81 -2.23
N GLU A 35 10.58 6.86 -1.30
CA GLU A 35 11.62 5.88 -0.96
C GLU A 35 11.96 4.99 -2.15
N PHE A 36 10.95 4.55 -2.89
CA PHE A 36 11.14 3.77 -4.12
C PHE A 36 11.92 4.56 -5.17
N PHE A 37 11.63 5.83 -5.35
CA PHE A 37 12.39 6.67 -6.30
C PHE A 37 13.82 6.94 -5.84
N ARG A 38 14.07 7.02 -4.53
CA ARG A 38 15.46 7.05 -4.03
C ARG A 38 16.21 5.78 -4.39
N LEU A 39 15.55 4.62 -4.29
CA LEU A 39 16.13 3.35 -4.74
C LEU A 39 16.43 3.36 -6.24
N LEU A 40 15.48 3.80 -7.06
CA LEU A 40 15.68 3.89 -8.52
C LEU A 40 16.88 4.76 -8.89
N ASN A 41 17.16 5.81 -8.11
CA ASN A 41 18.28 6.69 -8.35
C ASN A 41 19.64 6.05 -8.16
N VAL A 42 19.75 5.01 -7.34
CA VAL A 42 21.02 4.28 -7.10
C VAL A 42 21.16 3.03 -7.95
N LEU A 43 20.08 2.57 -8.56
CA LEU A 43 20.10 1.39 -9.44
C LEU A 43 20.53 1.78 -10.86
N PRO A 44 21.15 0.84 -11.63
CA PRO A 44 21.54 1.07 -13.02
C PRO A 44 20.33 0.97 -13.97
N VAL A 45 19.30 1.77 -13.72
CA VAL A 45 18.09 1.80 -14.53
C VAL A 45 17.95 3.15 -15.22
N LYS A 46 17.20 3.18 -16.31
CA LYS A 46 16.94 4.42 -17.05
C LYS A 46 16.13 5.39 -16.18
N LYS A 47 16.66 6.61 -15.99
CA LYS A 47 15.99 7.66 -15.23
C LYS A 47 14.82 8.24 -16.01
N GLY A 48 13.80 8.69 -15.31
CA GLY A 48 12.63 9.32 -15.92
C GLY A 48 11.67 8.36 -16.64
N PHE A 49 11.90 7.05 -16.53
CA PHE A 49 11.05 6.04 -17.17
C PHE A 49 9.69 5.90 -16.49
N LEU A 50 9.65 5.99 -15.17
CA LEU A 50 8.41 5.87 -14.39
C LEU A 50 8.01 7.24 -13.83
N PRO A 51 6.72 7.60 -13.90
CA PRO A 51 6.20 8.76 -13.19
C PRO A 51 6.09 8.47 -11.70
N THR A 52 6.17 9.52 -10.88
CA THR A 52 5.80 9.40 -9.46
C THR A 52 4.30 9.12 -9.32
N ALA A 53 3.88 8.64 -8.15
CA ALA A 53 2.45 8.44 -7.89
C ALA A 53 1.66 9.75 -8.04
N LEU A 54 2.20 10.87 -7.54
CA LEU A 54 1.56 12.17 -7.66
C LEU A 54 1.41 12.60 -9.13
N ASP A 55 2.45 12.41 -9.94
CA ASP A 55 2.39 12.77 -11.37
C ASP A 55 1.43 11.86 -12.13
N TYR A 56 1.47 10.56 -11.86
CA TYR A 56 0.60 9.59 -12.52
C TYR A 56 -0.88 9.88 -12.28
N TYR A 57 -1.24 10.26 -11.06
CA TYR A 57 -2.62 10.58 -10.69
C TYR A 57 -2.94 12.07 -10.77
N GLU A 58 -2.06 12.89 -11.35
CA GLU A 58 -2.25 14.34 -11.53
C GLU A 58 -2.62 15.03 -10.21
N SER A 59 -1.93 14.67 -9.14
CA SER A 59 -2.18 15.15 -7.80
C SER A 59 -0.97 15.89 -7.24
N LYS A 60 -1.16 16.72 -6.24
CA LYS A 60 -0.09 17.55 -5.66
C LYS A 60 0.26 17.18 -4.21
N ASP A 61 -0.66 16.51 -3.51
CA ASP A 61 -0.53 16.15 -2.10
C ASP A 61 -1.41 14.95 -1.75
N ALA A 62 -1.34 14.49 -0.49
CA ALA A 62 -2.11 13.36 0.00
C ALA A 62 -3.63 13.57 -0.12
N LYS A 63 -4.09 14.77 0.18
CA LYS A 63 -5.53 15.10 0.11
C LYS A 63 -6.05 14.99 -1.32
N SER A 64 -5.36 15.60 -2.27
CA SER A 64 -5.75 15.56 -3.68
C SER A 64 -5.60 14.16 -4.27
N LEU A 65 -4.60 13.39 -3.84
CA LEU A 65 -4.43 12.00 -4.27
C LEU A 65 -5.59 11.12 -3.79
N ALA A 66 -5.96 11.22 -2.52
CA ALA A 66 -7.10 10.48 -1.98
C ALA A 66 -8.40 10.83 -2.72
N ALA A 67 -8.63 12.11 -2.98
CA ALA A 67 -9.79 12.58 -3.74
C ALA A 67 -9.77 12.05 -5.18
N LYS A 68 -8.62 12.05 -5.83
CA LYS A 68 -8.47 11.52 -7.20
C LYS A 68 -8.78 10.04 -7.27
N LEU A 69 -8.22 9.24 -6.37
CA LEU A 69 -8.48 7.79 -6.33
C LEU A 69 -9.96 7.49 -6.11
N SER A 70 -10.62 8.25 -5.26
CA SER A 70 -12.06 8.11 -5.01
C SER A 70 -12.93 8.45 -6.22
N ALA A 71 -12.44 9.29 -7.13
CA ALA A 71 -13.21 9.80 -8.27
C ALA A 71 -13.03 8.99 -9.56
N ILE A 72 -12.01 8.12 -9.66
CA ILE A 72 -11.74 7.35 -10.88
C ILE A 72 -12.86 6.35 -11.13
N GLN A 73 -13.53 6.47 -12.27
CA GLN A 73 -14.69 5.62 -12.61
C GLN A 73 -14.33 4.13 -12.70
N GLY A 74 -13.17 3.79 -13.25
CA GLY A 74 -12.71 2.39 -13.34
C GLY A 74 -12.44 1.72 -12.02
N PHE A 75 -12.31 2.50 -10.93
CA PHE A 75 -12.05 1.99 -9.57
C PHE A 75 -13.31 1.92 -8.70
N LYS A 76 -14.44 2.39 -9.20
CA LYS A 76 -15.69 2.41 -8.42
C LYS A 76 -16.23 1.01 -8.19
N GLY A 77 -16.72 0.77 -6.98
CA GLY A 77 -17.32 -0.49 -6.60
C GLY A 77 -16.32 -1.61 -6.27
N ILE A 78 -15.01 -1.37 -6.38
CA ILE A 78 -13.99 -2.37 -6.03
C ILE A 78 -13.94 -2.48 -4.51
N LEU A 79 -14.19 -3.69 -4.01
CA LEU A 79 -14.17 -3.98 -2.57
C LEU A 79 -12.77 -4.25 -2.07
N SER A 80 -12.49 -3.83 -0.84
CA SER A 80 -11.27 -4.22 -0.13
C SER A 80 -11.28 -5.71 0.17
N PRO A 81 -10.10 -6.37 0.28
CA PRO A 81 -10.05 -7.80 0.62
C PRO A 81 -10.41 -8.01 2.09
N MET A 82 -11.66 -8.34 2.37
CA MET A 82 -12.20 -8.50 3.71
C MET A 82 -12.93 -9.84 3.86
N ALA A 83 -12.93 -10.36 5.08
CA ALA A 83 -13.64 -11.58 5.45
C ALA A 83 -14.65 -11.29 6.54
N GLU A 84 -15.83 -11.92 6.46
CA GLU A 84 -16.88 -11.78 7.46
C GLU A 84 -16.58 -12.65 8.68
N THR A 85 -16.82 -12.08 9.86
CA THR A 85 -16.75 -12.78 11.14
C THR A 85 -18.07 -12.60 11.90
N ALA A 86 -18.21 -13.29 13.05
CA ALA A 86 -19.38 -13.15 13.89
C ALA A 86 -19.59 -11.70 14.39
N ASP A 87 -18.51 -10.95 14.55
CA ASP A 87 -18.52 -9.58 15.08
C ASP A 87 -18.50 -8.49 14.01
N GLY A 88 -18.33 -8.85 12.74
CA GLY A 88 -18.25 -7.92 11.63
C GLY A 88 -17.23 -8.35 10.59
N TRP A 89 -16.60 -7.38 9.91
CA TRP A 89 -15.66 -7.62 8.83
C TRP A 89 -14.24 -7.29 9.25
N ILE A 90 -13.30 -8.15 8.91
CA ILE A 90 -11.86 -7.93 9.12
C ILE A 90 -11.11 -8.00 7.79
N ALA A 91 -9.86 -7.52 7.77
CA ALA A 91 -9.01 -7.68 6.61
C ALA A 91 -8.77 -9.16 6.31
N ASP A 92 -8.83 -9.54 5.04
CA ASP A 92 -8.55 -10.91 4.61
C ASP A 92 -7.08 -11.06 4.24
N TYR A 93 -6.27 -11.46 5.21
CA TYR A 93 -4.83 -11.65 5.02
C TYR A 93 -4.48 -12.88 4.18
N SER A 94 -5.46 -13.72 3.81
CA SER A 94 -5.25 -14.82 2.87
C SER A 94 -5.44 -14.42 1.41
N SER A 95 -5.91 -13.20 1.15
CA SER A 95 -6.10 -12.69 -0.20
C SER A 95 -4.77 -12.49 -0.93
N ARG A 96 -4.81 -12.45 -2.26
CA ARG A 96 -3.62 -12.26 -3.11
C ARG A 96 -2.92 -10.92 -2.86
N TYR A 97 -3.63 -9.90 -2.42
CA TYR A 97 -3.04 -8.62 -2.01
C TYR A 97 -2.00 -8.81 -0.90
N PHE A 98 -2.19 -9.79 -0.03
CA PHE A 98 -1.25 -10.09 1.04
C PHE A 98 -0.31 -11.22 0.69
N THR A 99 -0.80 -12.32 0.10
CA THR A 99 0.01 -13.52 -0.12
C THR A 99 0.94 -13.41 -1.32
N GLU A 100 0.68 -12.50 -2.25
CA GLU A 100 1.53 -12.28 -3.42
C GLU A 100 2.26 -10.95 -3.38
N ASP A 101 1.56 -9.84 -3.10
CA ASP A 101 2.16 -8.52 -3.18
C ASP A 101 3.24 -8.28 -2.12
N PHE A 102 3.06 -8.79 -0.90
CA PHE A 102 4.06 -8.63 0.15
C PHE A 102 5.27 -9.56 -0.01
N PRO A 103 5.10 -10.91 -0.11
CA PRO A 103 6.26 -11.80 -0.16
C PRO A 103 7.02 -11.79 -1.49
N PHE A 104 6.40 -11.34 -2.58
CA PHE A 104 7.03 -11.31 -3.90
C PHE A 104 7.29 -9.88 -4.39
N GLY A 105 6.26 -9.02 -4.45
CA GLY A 105 6.40 -7.67 -4.96
C GLY A 105 7.16 -6.75 -4.02
N LEU A 106 6.59 -6.47 -2.85
CA LEU A 106 7.17 -5.53 -1.90
C LEU A 106 8.48 -6.03 -1.31
N ARG A 107 8.60 -7.34 -1.08
CA ARG A 107 9.85 -7.95 -0.62
C ARG A 107 11.00 -7.71 -1.57
N TYR A 108 10.74 -7.79 -2.86
CA TYR A 108 11.78 -7.54 -3.87
C TYR A 108 12.30 -6.11 -3.79
N ILE A 109 11.42 -5.14 -3.67
CA ILE A 109 11.78 -3.73 -3.52
C ILE A 109 12.52 -3.51 -2.20
N TRP A 110 12.01 -4.06 -1.11
CA TRP A 110 12.63 -4.00 0.22
C TRP A 110 14.05 -4.57 0.21
N GLN A 111 14.23 -5.75 -0.41
CA GLN A 111 15.53 -6.40 -0.51
C GLN A 111 16.53 -5.56 -1.32
N LEU A 112 16.10 -5.01 -2.46
CA LEU A 112 16.94 -4.13 -3.28
C LEU A 112 17.36 -2.88 -2.51
N ALA A 113 16.45 -2.29 -1.75
CA ALA A 113 16.77 -1.11 -0.95
C ALA A 113 17.81 -1.43 0.12
N HIS A 114 17.65 -2.54 0.84
CA HIS A 114 18.61 -2.98 1.85
C HIS A 114 19.97 -3.34 1.24
N ASP A 115 19.98 -4.05 0.12
CA ASP A 115 21.22 -4.42 -0.58
C ASP A 115 22.00 -3.20 -1.08
N ASN A 116 21.32 -2.12 -1.40
CA ASN A 116 21.92 -0.87 -1.88
C ASN A 116 22.04 0.22 -0.81
N HIS A 117 21.80 -0.12 0.45
CA HIS A 117 21.90 0.79 1.60
C HIS A 117 21.03 2.03 1.48
N VAL A 118 19.84 1.90 0.89
CA VAL A 118 18.85 2.97 0.77
C VAL A 118 17.93 2.92 1.99
N LEU A 119 17.82 4.03 2.70
CA LEU A 119 16.90 4.13 3.85
C LEU A 119 15.47 4.18 3.34
N CYS A 120 14.65 3.24 3.82
CA CYS A 120 13.25 3.10 3.42
C CYS A 120 12.35 2.78 4.62
N PRO A 121 12.27 3.69 5.61
CA PRO A 121 11.55 3.38 6.86
C PRO A 121 10.07 3.10 6.67
N ASN A 122 9.40 3.72 5.70
CA ASN A 122 7.98 3.47 5.44
C ASN A 122 7.77 2.13 4.72
N ILE A 123 8.63 1.80 3.75
CA ILE A 123 8.62 0.49 3.10
C ILE A 123 8.91 -0.61 4.14
N ASP A 124 9.89 -0.41 5.01
CA ASP A 124 10.22 -1.35 6.10
C ASP A 124 9.01 -1.60 6.99
N MET A 125 8.34 -0.55 7.42
CA MET A 125 7.18 -0.63 8.32
C MET A 125 6.04 -1.42 7.67
N VAL A 126 5.69 -1.11 6.44
CA VAL A 126 4.59 -1.77 5.73
C VAL A 126 4.95 -3.21 5.41
N TYR A 127 6.17 -3.47 4.97
CA TYR A 127 6.63 -4.82 4.67
C TYR A 127 6.59 -5.72 5.92
N GLU A 128 7.14 -5.25 7.03
CA GLU A 128 7.16 -6.00 8.29
C GLU A 128 5.74 -6.25 8.81
N TRP A 129 4.87 -5.24 8.75
CA TRP A 129 3.48 -5.38 9.12
C TRP A 129 2.79 -6.46 8.27
N GLY A 130 2.94 -6.42 6.96
CA GLY A 130 2.29 -7.37 6.04
C GLY A 130 2.78 -8.79 6.21
N ILE A 131 4.10 -8.99 6.32
CA ILE A 131 4.70 -10.31 6.53
C ILE A 131 4.27 -10.89 7.88
N ASN A 132 4.21 -10.07 8.92
CA ASN A 132 3.77 -10.51 10.24
C ASN A 132 2.31 -10.98 10.21
N LYS A 133 1.42 -10.24 9.55
CA LYS A 133 0.02 -10.63 9.37
C LYS A 133 -0.13 -11.94 8.59
N ILE A 134 0.62 -12.10 7.51
CA ILE A 134 0.60 -13.33 6.72
C ILE A 134 1.04 -14.53 7.58
N ASN A 135 2.09 -14.39 8.36
CA ASN A 135 2.61 -15.47 9.21
C ASN A 135 1.64 -15.86 10.33
N ILE A 136 0.88 -14.90 10.86
CA ILE A 136 -0.12 -15.17 11.91
C ILE A 136 -1.34 -15.90 11.35
N TYR A 137 -1.78 -15.54 10.15
CA TYR A 137 -3.03 -16.02 9.56
C TYR A 137 -2.86 -17.06 8.44
N SER A 138 -1.64 -17.49 8.18
CA SER A 138 -1.38 -18.54 7.17
C SER A 138 -1.44 -19.96 7.72
#